data_254fdb1b96566b413e2034c98ee6de12
#
_entry.id   254fdb1b96566b413e2034c98ee6de12
#
_cell.length_a   1.000
_cell.length_b   1.000
_cell.length_c   1.000
_cell.angle_alpha   90.00
_cell.angle_beta   90.00
_cell.angle_gamma   90.00
#
_symmetry.space_group_name_H-M   'P 1'
#
loop_
_entity.id
_entity.type
_entity.pdbx_description
1 polymer ?
#
loop_
_entity_poly.entity_id
_entity_poly.type
_entity_poly.pdbx_seq_one_letter_code
_entity_poly.pdbx_strand_id
1 'polypeptide(L)'
;MAANSKSNTHKKQHFVPQCYLKAWLDPESKGKEKLDPYVWVFDKDGANGRRKSPGNLFTEQDIYTIPGADGQRDLRLEHGFQQLEDLFTRIRNLTLNRRKWPDAEQMASLLAFVATAQARTKANRDHHRAQWAEMRQRMEKLQTAIDSATPEQRKAFAAAAHPTSSEKGGGITLEHVKRLEEMPIQEMIAPVVSTVLSCFARMHVAVLCTDDPLGFVTSDHPCTWFDPEAYKMPPIYRGAGLGSPTIEVTLPISPRQCLLITHNKAWSGFNDVKEHVVDSLNHRHIGHCDQSFVAQSATTKAAWFEKLEPPDDAWEKVRERMIASGEWKD
;
A
#
# COMPACT_ATOMS: atom_id res chain seq x y z
N MET A 1 -7.35 17.64 -43.64
CA MET A 1 -6.13 17.05 -43.08
C MET A 1 -6.46 16.58 -41.65
N ALA A 2 -6.58 15.27 -41.47
CA ALA A 2 -7.00 14.69 -40.19
C ALA A 2 -5.81 14.72 -39.24
N ALA A 3 -6.01 15.36 -38.09
CA ALA A 3 -5.08 15.32 -36.98
C ALA A 3 -5.05 13.89 -36.41
N ASN A 4 -3.97 13.19 -36.66
CA ASN A 4 -3.70 11.85 -36.17
C ASN A 4 -3.52 11.93 -34.66
N SER A 5 -4.56 11.60 -33.90
CA SER A 5 -4.56 11.67 -32.43
C SER A 5 -3.63 10.60 -31.86
N LYS A 6 -2.57 11.04 -31.22
CA LYS A 6 -1.67 10.20 -30.39
C LYS A 6 -2.36 9.65 -29.13
N SER A 7 -3.61 9.16 -29.22
CA SER A 7 -4.43 8.77 -28.07
C SER A 7 -4.18 7.36 -27.52
N ASN A 8 -3.09 6.69 -27.92
CA ASN A 8 -2.89 5.27 -27.60
C ASN A 8 -1.65 4.98 -26.72
N THR A 9 -1.03 5.99 -26.09
CA THR A 9 0.31 5.87 -25.51
C THR A 9 0.39 5.43 -24.05
N HIS A 10 -0.72 5.37 -23.28
CA HIS A 10 -0.69 5.05 -21.85
C HIS A 10 -1.57 3.85 -21.46
N LYS A 11 -1.64 2.82 -22.33
CA LYS A 11 -2.39 1.60 -21.98
C LYS A 11 -1.70 0.81 -20.87
N LYS A 12 -0.38 0.68 -20.94
CA LYS A 12 0.45 -0.02 -19.95
C LYS A 12 0.80 0.93 -18.81
N GLN A 13 0.15 0.78 -17.68
CA GLN A 13 0.28 1.65 -16.51
C GLN A 13 1.00 0.91 -15.38
N HIS A 14 1.91 1.61 -14.67
CA HIS A 14 2.69 1.05 -13.59
C HIS A 14 1.95 1.18 -12.26
N PHE A 15 1.68 0.06 -11.57
CA PHE A 15 1.16 0.10 -10.20
C PHE A 15 2.28 0.24 -9.14
N VAL A 16 3.53 -0.05 -9.51
CA VAL A 16 4.73 0.42 -8.79
C VAL A 16 5.55 1.29 -9.74
N PRO A 17 5.82 2.55 -9.43
CA PRO A 17 6.40 3.50 -10.37
C PRO A 17 7.75 3.07 -10.95
N GLN A 18 7.93 3.24 -12.26
CA GLN A 18 9.22 2.98 -12.89
C GLN A 18 10.35 3.83 -12.30
N CYS A 19 10.08 5.12 -12.02
CA CYS A 19 11.06 6.04 -11.43
C CYS A 19 11.50 5.59 -10.03
N TYR A 20 10.58 4.99 -9.26
CA TYR A 20 10.86 4.41 -7.95
C TYR A 20 11.77 3.19 -8.09
N LEU A 21 11.42 2.22 -8.96
CA LEU A 21 12.18 0.99 -9.20
C LEU A 21 13.61 1.23 -9.73
N LYS A 22 13.84 2.34 -10.43
CA LYS A 22 15.18 2.72 -10.92
C LYS A 22 16.22 2.91 -9.80
N ALA A 23 15.81 3.03 -8.54
CA ALA A 23 16.76 3.06 -7.43
C ALA A 23 17.47 1.72 -7.22
N TRP A 24 16.84 0.60 -7.58
CA TRP A 24 17.37 -0.77 -7.47
C TRP A 24 18.07 -1.28 -8.72
N LEU A 25 18.39 -0.40 -9.69
CA LEU A 25 19.17 -0.81 -10.84
C LEU A 25 20.49 -1.43 -10.41
N ASP A 26 20.75 -2.63 -10.91
CA ASP A 26 22.03 -3.31 -10.70
C ASP A 26 23.18 -2.39 -11.16
N PRO A 27 24.16 -2.09 -10.28
CA PRO A 27 25.29 -1.26 -10.65
C PRO A 27 26.05 -1.75 -11.88
N GLU A 28 26.12 -3.06 -12.08
CA GLU A 28 26.78 -3.64 -13.25
C GLU A 28 26.04 -3.37 -14.57
N SER A 29 24.77 -3.05 -14.51
CA SER A 29 23.96 -2.72 -15.71
C SER A 29 24.11 -1.27 -16.14
N LYS A 30 24.62 -0.40 -15.25
CA LYS A 30 24.73 1.03 -15.53
C LYS A 30 25.91 1.34 -16.43
N GLY A 31 25.69 2.12 -17.50
CA GLY A 31 26.76 2.62 -18.37
C GLY A 31 27.31 1.63 -19.40
N LYS A 32 26.72 0.46 -19.57
CA LYS A 32 27.09 -0.50 -20.63
C LYS A 32 26.23 -0.21 -21.87
N GLU A 33 26.84 0.28 -22.95
CA GLU A 33 26.17 0.68 -24.21
C GLU A 33 25.27 -0.41 -24.86
N LYS A 34 25.47 -1.68 -24.50
CA LYS A 34 24.75 -2.82 -25.11
C LYS A 34 23.79 -3.53 -24.16
N LEU A 35 23.60 -3.03 -22.92
CA LEU A 35 22.78 -3.69 -21.93
C LEU A 35 21.75 -2.72 -21.37
N ASP A 36 20.46 -3.02 -21.54
CA ASP A 36 19.39 -2.27 -20.91
C ASP A 36 19.52 -2.36 -19.38
N PRO A 37 19.45 -1.22 -18.64
CA PRO A 37 19.49 -1.24 -17.20
C PRO A 37 18.39 -2.11 -16.61
N TYR A 38 18.75 -3.00 -15.69
CA TYR A 38 17.82 -3.96 -15.08
C TYR A 38 17.90 -3.95 -13.56
N VAL A 39 16.86 -4.52 -12.95
CA VAL A 39 16.78 -4.88 -11.53
C VAL A 39 16.69 -6.40 -11.41
N TRP A 40 17.01 -6.95 -10.25
CA TRP A 40 16.77 -8.35 -9.94
C TRP A 40 15.39 -8.53 -9.34
N VAL A 41 14.62 -9.47 -9.89
CA VAL A 41 13.28 -9.81 -9.44
C VAL A 41 13.27 -11.26 -9.01
N PHE A 42 12.74 -11.51 -7.84
CA PHE A 42 12.59 -12.84 -7.23
C PHE A 42 11.13 -13.12 -6.98
N ASP A 43 10.74 -14.37 -7.01
CA ASP A 43 9.45 -14.80 -6.48
C ASP A 43 9.44 -14.65 -4.95
N LYS A 44 8.28 -14.62 -4.32
CA LYS A 44 8.11 -14.35 -2.89
C LYS A 44 8.94 -15.28 -1.99
N ASP A 45 9.20 -16.51 -2.42
CA ASP A 45 10.03 -17.50 -1.71
C ASP A 45 11.55 -17.33 -1.94
N GLY A 46 11.96 -16.33 -2.70
CA GLY A 46 13.35 -16.08 -3.04
C GLY A 46 13.85 -16.87 -4.24
N ALA A 47 13.00 -17.69 -4.86
CA ALA A 47 13.37 -18.47 -6.04
C ALA A 47 13.33 -17.60 -7.33
N ASN A 48 13.79 -18.22 -8.43
CA ASN A 48 13.65 -17.70 -9.80
C ASN A 48 14.21 -16.27 -10.00
N GLY A 49 15.36 -15.97 -9.41
CA GLY A 49 16.06 -14.69 -9.60
C GLY A 49 16.27 -14.38 -11.09
N ARG A 50 15.68 -13.27 -11.58
CA ARG A 50 15.69 -12.90 -12.99
C ARG A 50 15.90 -11.40 -13.19
N ARG A 51 16.59 -11.05 -14.26
CA ARG A 51 16.80 -9.66 -14.69
C ARG A 51 15.55 -9.12 -15.39
N LYS A 52 15.08 -7.94 -15.00
CA LYS A 52 13.95 -7.26 -15.63
C LYS A 52 14.22 -5.75 -15.74
N SER A 53 13.86 -5.18 -16.87
CA SER A 53 13.84 -3.72 -17.01
C SER A 53 12.70 -3.14 -16.17
N PRO A 54 12.95 -2.06 -15.39
CA PRO A 54 11.89 -1.37 -14.63
C PRO A 54 10.67 -0.97 -15.47
N GLY A 55 10.86 -0.64 -16.76
CA GLY A 55 9.77 -0.28 -17.66
C GLY A 55 8.81 -1.43 -18.00
N ASN A 56 9.20 -2.68 -17.71
CA ASN A 56 8.39 -3.87 -17.97
C ASN A 56 7.93 -4.58 -16.69
N LEU A 57 8.14 -3.95 -15.53
CA LEU A 57 7.86 -4.54 -14.24
C LEU A 57 6.68 -3.85 -13.59
N PHE A 58 5.81 -4.62 -12.91
CA PHE A 58 4.69 -4.14 -12.11
C PHE A 58 3.75 -3.21 -12.88
N THR A 59 3.33 -3.70 -14.04
CA THR A 59 2.42 -2.98 -14.95
C THR A 59 1.16 -3.78 -15.22
N GLU A 60 0.05 -3.06 -15.41
CA GLU A 60 -1.21 -3.63 -15.88
C GLU A 60 -1.85 -2.68 -16.90
N GLN A 61 -2.68 -3.23 -17.79
CA GLN A 61 -3.35 -2.42 -18.81
C GLN A 61 -4.52 -1.67 -18.16
N ASP A 62 -4.58 -0.36 -18.38
CA ASP A 62 -5.71 0.51 -18.02
C ASP A 62 -6.11 0.49 -16.53
N ILE A 63 -5.19 0.13 -15.61
CA ILE A 63 -5.47 -0.03 -14.18
C ILE A 63 -6.01 1.26 -13.53
N TYR A 64 -5.69 2.45 -14.06
CA TYR A 64 -6.13 3.76 -13.57
C TYR A 64 -7.03 4.51 -14.54
N THR A 65 -7.30 3.94 -15.71
CA THR A 65 -8.12 4.59 -16.72
C THR A 65 -9.58 4.64 -16.26
N ILE A 66 -10.18 5.82 -16.31
CA ILE A 66 -11.61 6.00 -16.05
C ILE A 66 -12.31 5.97 -17.41
N PRO A 67 -13.26 5.04 -17.64
CA PRO A 67 -13.99 5.00 -18.90
C PRO A 67 -14.94 6.21 -18.98
N GLY A 68 -14.79 7.02 -20.02
CA GLY A 68 -15.72 8.11 -20.33
C GLY A 68 -17.01 7.59 -20.99
N ALA A 69 -18.08 8.38 -20.91
CA ALA A 69 -19.39 8.03 -21.47
C ALA A 69 -19.37 7.88 -23.01
N ASP A 70 -18.42 8.50 -23.68
CA ASP A 70 -18.18 8.47 -25.12
C ASP A 70 -17.17 7.38 -25.56
N GLY A 71 -16.77 6.50 -24.64
CA GLY A 71 -15.74 5.49 -24.86
C GLY A 71 -14.31 6.04 -24.89
N GLN A 72 -14.12 7.33 -24.60
CA GLN A 72 -12.79 7.91 -24.42
C GLN A 72 -12.17 7.48 -23.09
N ARG A 73 -10.85 7.56 -23.02
CA ARG A 73 -10.07 7.21 -21.83
C ARG A 73 -9.71 8.48 -21.05
N ASP A 74 -10.21 8.58 -19.84
CA ASP A 74 -9.79 9.64 -18.92
C ASP A 74 -8.55 9.20 -18.14
N LEU A 75 -7.46 9.91 -18.33
CA LEU A 75 -6.14 9.62 -17.78
C LEU A 75 -5.75 10.56 -16.61
N ARG A 76 -6.73 11.27 -16.01
CA ARG A 76 -6.44 12.21 -14.91
C ARG A 76 -5.66 11.60 -13.76
N LEU A 77 -5.96 10.36 -13.37
CA LEU A 77 -5.22 9.67 -12.30
C LEU A 77 -3.78 9.40 -12.71
N GLU A 78 -3.55 8.92 -13.93
CA GLU A 78 -2.21 8.66 -14.45
C GLU A 78 -1.36 9.94 -14.48
N HIS A 79 -1.92 11.05 -14.94
CA HIS A 79 -1.24 12.35 -14.94
C HIS A 79 -0.94 12.85 -13.51
N GLY A 80 -1.89 12.67 -12.57
CA GLY A 80 -1.67 13.03 -11.17
C GLY A 80 -0.55 12.19 -10.53
N PHE A 81 -0.52 10.89 -10.80
CA PHE A 81 0.56 10.02 -10.33
C PHE A 81 1.91 10.42 -10.92
N GLN A 82 1.97 10.73 -12.20
CA GLN A 82 3.22 11.17 -12.84
C GLN A 82 3.80 12.43 -12.17
N GLN A 83 2.97 13.42 -11.87
CA GLN A 83 3.41 14.64 -11.17
C GLN A 83 3.98 14.31 -9.78
N LEU A 84 3.30 13.44 -9.02
CA LEU A 84 3.76 13.01 -7.71
C LEU A 84 5.06 12.20 -7.78
N GLU A 85 5.22 11.37 -8.78
CA GLU A 85 6.43 10.59 -9.05
C GLU A 85 7.64 11.47 -9.40
N ASP A 86 7.42 12.54 -10.15
CA ASP A 86 8.47 13.51 -10.48
C ASP A 86 8.92 14.29 -9.24
N LEU A 87 7.97 14.72 -8.39
CA LEU A 87 8.28 15.35 -7.09
C LEU A 87 9.05 14.39 -6.18
N PHE A 88 8.57 13.16 -6.00
CA PHE A 88 9.25 12.13 -5.21
C PHE A 88 10.69 11.90 -5.70
N THR A 89 10.88 11.74 -7.01
CA THR A 89 12.19 11.49 -7.62
C THR A 89 13.15 12.65 -7.33
N ARG A 90 12.67 13.88 -7.42
CA ARG A 90 13.44 15.08 -7.09
C ARG A 90 13.82 15.11 -5.61
N ILE A 91 12.85 14.90 -4.70
CA ILE A 91 13.09 14.88 -3.25
C ILE A 91 14.08 13.78 -2.88
N ARG A 92 13.90 12.55 -3.39
CA ARG A 92 14.84 11.46 -3.15
C ARG A 92 16.26 11.83 -3.58
N ASN A 93 16.44 12.30 -4.82
CA ASN A 93 17.77 12.49 -5.40
C ASN A 93 18.48 13.75 -4.88
N LEU A 94 17.77 14.84 -4.64
CA LEU A 94 18.37 16.14 -4.31
C LEU A 94 18.34 16.44 -2.80
N THR A 95 17.48 15.76 -2.04
CA THR A 95 17.28 16.01 -0.61
C THR A 95 17.70 14.77 0.20
N LEU A 96 16.98 13.64 0.10
CA LEU A 96 17.21 12.48 0.95
C LEU A 96 18.55 11.78 0.71
N ASN A 97 18.94 11.57 -0.56
CA ASN A 97 20.27 10.97 -0.89
C ASN A 97 21.45 11.82 -0.43
N ARG A 98 21.24 13.10 -0.17
CA ARG A 98 22.24 14.03 0.38
C ARG A 98 22.12 14.19 1.89
N ARG A 99 21.32 13.36 2.54
CA ARG A 99 21.00 13.43 3.98
C ARG A 99 20.54 14.82 4.42
N LYS A 100 19.79 15.54 3.56
CA LYS A 100 19.12 16.78 3.89
C LYS A 100 17.69 16.47 4.33
N TRP A 101 17.22 17.14 5.38
CA TRP A 101 15.83 16.96 5.82
C TRP A 101 14.90 17.71 4.87
N PRO A 102 13.78 17.08 4.44
CA PRO A 102 12.79 17.74 3.60
C PRO A 102 12.15 18.93 4.32
N ASP A 103 11.90 20.01 3.60
CA ASP A 103 11.04 21.09 4.08
C ASP A 103 9.57 20.62 4.17
N ALA A 104 8.66 21.49 4.65
CA ALA A 104 7.27 21.13 4.90
C ALA A 104 6.52 20.69 3.61
N GLU A 105 6.80 21.35 2.48
CA GLU A 105 6.17 21.04 1.19
C GLU A 105 6.70 19.70 0.63
N GLN A 106 8.01 19.51 0.69
CA GLN A 106 8.67 18.27 0.31
C GLN A 106 8.19 17.10 1.19
N MET A 107 8.04 17.32 2.50
CA MET A 107 7.54 16.30 3.42
C MET A 107 6.09 15.93 3.09
N ALA A 108 5.22 16.91 2.85
CA ALA A 108 3.84 16.64 2.45
C ALA A 108 3.78 15.83 1.14
N SER A 109 4.60 16.18 0.15
CA SER A 109 4.71 15.45 -1.12
C SER A 109 5.24 14.03 -0.93
N LEU A 110 6.21 13.84 -0.04
CA LEU A 110 6.78 12.53 0.30
C LEU A 110 5.73 11.62 0.97
N LEU A 111 4.99 12.15 1.94
CA LEU A 111 3.91 11.42 2.61
C LEU A 111 2.77 11.08 1.64
N ALA A 112 2.43 11.99 0.72
CA ALA A 112 1.46 11.74 -0.34
C ALA A 112 1.92 10.60 -1.26
N PHE A 113 3.21 10.54 -1.59
CA PHE A 113 3.76 9.44 -2.36
C PHE A 113 3.65 8.10 -1.61
N VAL A 114 3.97 8.05 -0.29
CA VAL A 114 3.83 6.84 0.53
C VAL A 114 2.37 6.37 0.57
N ALA A 115 1.43 7.27 0.86
CA ALA A 115 0.00 6.96 0.89
C ALA A 115 -0.51 6.45 -0.46
N THR A 116 -0.07 7.06 -1.55
CA THR A 116 -0.42 6.65 -2.91
C THR A 116 0.21 5.30 -3.27
N ALA A 117 1.48 5.05 -2.91
CA ALA A 117 2.17 3.78 -3.14
C ALA A 117 1.45 2.60 -2.46
N GLN A 118 0.83 2.82 -1.30
CA GLN A 118 -0.02 1.83 -0.63
C GLN A 118 -1.33 1.61 -1.39
N ALA A 119 -2.02 2.69 -1.77
CA ALA A 119 -3.39 2.65 -2.28
C ALA A 119 -3.49 2.13 -3.74
N ARG A 120 -2.45 2.31 -4.56
CA ARG A 120 -2.49 2.08 -6.02
C ARG A 120 -2.08 0.68 -6.46
N THR A 121 -1.71 -0.20 -5.55
CA THR A 121 -1.23 -1.55 -5.89
C THR A 121 -2.35 -2.46 -6.37
N LYS A 122 -1.96 -3.48 -7.16
CA LYS A 122 -2.88 -4.53 -7.62
C LYS A 122 -3.50 -5.28 -6.44
N ALA A 123 -2.68 -5.67 -5.45
CA ALA A 123 -3.14 -6.35 -4.27
C ALA A 123 -4.22 -5.55 -3.50
N ASN A 124 -4.00 -4.24 -3.33
CA ASN A 124 -4.98 -3.37 -2.67
C ASN A 124 -6.28 -3.24 -3.48
N ARG A 125 -6.18 -3.11 -4.81
CA ARG A 125 -7.35 -3.11 -5.71
C ARG A 125 -8.17 -4.38 -5.55
N ASP A 126 -7.51 -5.53 -5.63
CA ASP A 126 -8.19 -6.84 -5.60
C ASP A 126 -8.81 -7.11 -4.23
N HIS A 127 -8.16 -6.65 -3.15
CA HIS A 127 -8.72 -6.68 -1.80
C HIS A 127 -10.01 -5.84 -1.69
N HIS A 128 -9.98 -4.60 -2.12
CA HIS A 128 -11.18 -3.74 -2.12
C HIS A 128 -12.29 -4.30 -3.02
N ARG A 129 -11.95 -4.80 -4.20
CA ARG A 129 -12.92 -5.45 -5.09
C ARG A 129 -13.64 -6.60 -4.41
N ALA A 130 -12.89 -7.48 -3.71
CA ALA A 130 -13.48 -8.60 -2.98
C ALA A 130 -14.43 -8.13 -1.86
N GLN A 131 -14.05 -7.10 -1.10
CA GLN A 131 -14.89 -6.52 -0.05
C GLN A 131 -16.19 -5.94 -0.61
N TRP A 132 -16.10 -5.18 -1.70
CA TRP A 132 -17.29 -4.58 -2.32
C TRP A 132 -18.18 -5.63 -3.00
N ALA A 133 -17.61 -6.70 -3.57
CA ALA A 133 -18.38 -7.83 -4.08
C ALA A 133 -19.21 -8.51 -2.99
N GLU A 134 -18.62 -8.72 -1.80
CA GLU A 134 -19.35 -9.27 -0.64
C GLU A 134 -20.46 -8.31 -0.19
N MET A 135 -20.19 -7.02 -0.10
CA MET A 135 -21.19 -6.02 0.24
C MET A 135 -22.35 -6.00 -0.78
N ARG A 136 -22.04 -6.02 -2.08
CA ARG A 136 -23.05 -6.11 -3.14
C ARG A 136 -23.95 -7.32 -2.97
N GLN A 137 -23.38 -8.51 -2.77
CA GLN A 137 -24.15 -9.73 -2.56
C GLN A 137 -25.09 -9.64 -1.34
N ARG A 138 -24.62 -9.05 -0.25
CA ARG A 138 -25.46 -8.83 0.95
C ARG A 138 -26.61 -7.88 0.66
N MET A 139 -26.34 -6.75 -0.06
CA MET A 139 -27.38 -5.78 -0.42
C MET A 139 -28.39 -6.37 -1.39
N GLU A 140 -27.97 -7.15 -2.39
CA GLU A 140 -28.87 -7.83 -3.34
C GLU A 140 -29.79 -8.85 -2.64
N LYS A 141 -29.26 -9.62 -1.69
CA LYS A 141 -30.06 -10.53 -0.85
C LYS A 141 -31.08 -9.77 -0.01
N LEU A 142 -30.68 -8.65 0.60
CA LEU A 142 -31.58 -7.82 1.39
C LEU A 142 -32.67 -7.20 0.52
N GLN A 143 -32.32 -6.69 -0.66
CA GLN A 143 -33.30 -6.14 -1.61
C GLN A 143 -34.33 -7.20 -2.01
N THR A 144 -33.87 -8.41 -2.37
CA THR A 144 -34.77 -9.54 -2.72
C THR A 144 -35.69 -9.89 -1.55
N ALA A 145 -35.17 -9.88 -0.31
CA ALA A 145 -36.00 -10.14 0.87
C ALA A 145 -37.05 -9.07 1.10
N ILE A 146 -36.70 -7.78 0.90
CA ILE A 146 -37.64 -6.65 1.00
C ILE A 146 -38.70 -6.72 -0.10
N ASP A 147 -38.31 -7.05 -1.33
CA ASP A 147 -39.24 -7.11 -2.49
C ASP A 147 -40.25 -8.25 -2.31
N SER A 148 -39.84 -9.36 -1.71
CA SER A 148 -40.72 -10.51 -1.43
C SER A 148 -41.48 -10.42 -0.09
N ALA A 149 -41.22 -9.38 0.73
CA ALA A 149 -41.81 -9.24 2.06
C ALA A 149 -43.31 -8.85 1.99
N THR A 150 -44.08 -9.34 2.94
CA THR A 150 -45.48 -8.93 3.14
C THR A 150 -45.56 -7.46 3.59
N PRO A 151 -46.75 -6.79 3.46
CA PRO A 151 -46.90 -5.43 3.96
C PRO A 151 -46.58 -5.28 5.46
N GLU A 152 -46.90 -6.29 6.27
CA GLU A 152 -46.60 -6.32 7.71
C GLU A 152 -45.09 -6.40 7.96
N GLN A 153 -44.40 -7.29 7.22
CA GLN A 153 -42.93 -7.43 7.30
C GLN A 153 -42.23 -6.14 6.85
N ARG A 154 -42.67 -5.49 5.76
CA ARG A 154 -42.14 -4.19 5.32
C ARG A 154 -42.29 -3.11 6.37
N LYS A 155 -43.47 -3.07 7.04
CA LYS A 155 -43.71 -2.14 8.14
C LYS A 155 -42.76 -2.41 9.34
N ALA A 156 -42.51 -3.67 9.67
CA ALA A 156 -41.57 -4.05 10.71
C ALA A 156 -40.12 -3.68 10.34
N PHE A 157 -39.69 -3.90 9.10
CA PHE A 157 -38.37 -3.47 8.60
C PHE A 157 -38.21 -1.96 8.68
N ALA A 158 -39.23 -1.19 8.24
CA ALA A 158 -39.21 0.26 8.31
C ALA A 158 -39.13 0.79 9.76
N ALA A 159 -39.82 0.13 10.69
CA ALA A 159 -39.76 0.47 12.13
C ALA A 159 -38.44 0.12 12.80
N ALA A 160 -37.76 -0.93 12.33
CA ALA A 160 -36.44 -1.36 12.81
C ALA A 160 -35.29 -0.56 12.18
N ALA A 161 -35.54 0.06 11.02
CA ALA A 161 -34.57 0.94 10.38
C ALA A 161 -34.36 2.18 11.26
N HIS A 162 -33.18 2.32 11.85
CA HIS A 162 -32.83 3.58 12.50
C HIS A 162 -32.85 4.68 11.44
N PRO A 163 -33.57 5.79 11.66
CA PRO A 163 -33.47 6.93 10.77
C PRO A 163 -32.01 7.38 10.75
N THR A 164 -31.36 7.18 9.60
CA THR A 164 -30.05 7.77 9.38
C THR A 164 -30.25 9.27 9.52
N SER A 165 -29.46 9.91 10.39
CA SER A 165 -29.57 11.32 10.78
C SER A 165 -29.31 12.33 9.64
N SER A 166 -29.28 11.90 8.39
CA SER A 166 -29.20 12.78 7.23
C SER A 166 -30.54 12.85 6.52
N GLU A 167 -31.28 13.91 6.78
CA GLU A 167 -32.39 14.36 5.96
C GLU A 167 -32.00 14.56 4.47
N LYS A 168 -30.74 14.35 4.10
CA LYS A 168 -30.18 14.51 2.75
C LYS A 168 -29.80 13.19 2.08
N GLY A 169 -30.48 12.09 2.34
CA GLY A 169 -30.41 10.89 1.50
C GLY A 169 -29.00 10.34 1.22
N GLY A 170 -28.10 10.34 2.20
CA GLY A 170 -26.68 10.00 2.02
C GLY A 170 -26.33 8.53 2.25
N GLY A 171 -27.23 7.60 1.98
CA GLY A 171 -26.91 6.16 2.05
C GLY A 171 -26.12 5.67 0.84
N ILE A 172 -25.30 4.64 1.04
CA ILE A 172 -24.64 3.93 -0.06
C ILE A 172 -25.69 3.13 -0.82
N THR A 173 -25.87 3.41 -2.12
CA THR A 173 -26.81 2.68 -3.00
C THR A 173 -26.14 1.44 -3.58
N LEU A 174 -26.95 0.46 -4.03
CA LEU A 174 -26.45 -0.72 -4.73
C LEU A 174 -25.67 -0.36 -5.99
N GLU A 175 -26.08 0.66 -6.73
CA GLU A 175 -25.37 1.16 -7.90
C GLU A 175 -24.01 1.73 -7.52
N HIS A 176 -23.93 2.46 -6.42
CA HIS A 176 -22.66 2.98 -5.90
C HIS A 176 -21.70 1.84 -5.49
N VAL A 177 -22.22 0.80 -4.84
CA VAL A 177 -21.42 -0.39 -4.47
C VAL A 177 -20.90 -1.12 -5.71
N LYS A 178 -21.73 -1.26 -6.76
CA LYS A 178 -21.27 -1.84 -8.04
C LYS A 178 -20.12 -1.05 -8.67
N ARG A 179 -20.20 0.28 -8.67
CA ARG A 179 -19.09 1.13 -9.16
C ARG A 179 -17.80 0.94 -8.34
N LEU A 180 -17.92 0.87 -7.02
CA LEU A 180 -16.79 0.63 -6.12
C LEU A 180 -16.14 -0.75 -6.35
N GLU A 181 -16.93 -1.78 -6.69
CA GLU A 181 -16.45 -3.10 -7.06
C GLU A 181 -15.75 -3.10 -8.43
N GLU A 182 -16.34 -2.44 -9.42
CA GLU A 182 -15.81 -2.41 -10.79
C GLU A 182 -14.52 -1.57 -10.89
N MET A 183 -14.49 -0.41 -10.22
CA MET A 183 -13.41 0.57 -10.33
C MET A 183 -12.88 1.01 -8.94
N PRO A 184 -12.39 0.07 -8.11
CA PRO A 184 -12.05 0.39 -6.73
C PRO A 184 -10.92 1.42 -6.59
N ILE A 185 -9.89 1.39 -7.45
CA ILE A 185 -8.83 2.40 -7.40
C ILE A 185 -9.39 3.77 -7.80
N GLN A 186 -10.10 3.85 -8.91
CA GLN A 186 -10.60 5.11 -9.46
C GLN A 186 -11.55 5.83 -8.48
N GLU A 187 -12.41 5.07 -7.81
CA GLU A 187 -13.38 5.60 -6.87
C GLU A 187 -12.80 5.87 -5.47
N MET A 188 -11.83 5.05 -5.02
CA MET A 188 -11.38 5.07 -3.63
C MET A 188 -10.03 5.76 -3.41
N ILE A 189 -9.20 5.94 -4.45
CA ILE A 189 -7.82 6.42 -4.24
C ILE A 189 -7.78 7.78 -3.53
N ALA A 190 -8.62 8.71 -3.94
CA ALA A 190 -8.62 10.06 -3.35
C ALA A 190 -9.06 10.06 -1.87
N PRO A 191 -10.22 9.47 -1.48
CA PRO A 191 -10.61 9.40 -0.07
C PRO A 191 -9.62 8.59 0.79
N VAL A 192 -9.09 7.47 0.27
CA VAL A 192 -8.11 6.65 0.99
C VAL A 192 -6.82 7.45 1.25
N VAL A 193 -6.23 8.05 0.20
CA VAL A 193 -5.01 8.85 0.34
C VAL A 193 -5.22 10.02 1.28
N SER A 194 -6.35 10.74 1.19
CA SER A 194 -6.66 11.85 2.09
C SER A 194 -6.75 11.41 3.55
N THR A 195 -7.40 10.27 3.82
CA THR A 195 -7.53 9.72 5.18
C THR A 195 -6.16 9.30 5.73
N VAL A 196 -5.37 8.59 4.93
CA VAL A 196 -4.02 8.14 5.30
C VAL A 196 -3.11 9.33 5.59
N LEU A 197 -3.14 10.37 4.75
CA LEU A 197 -2.37 11.61 4.97
C LEU A 197 -2.74 12.30 6.28
N SER A 198 -4.03 12.33 6.62
CA SER A 198 -4.50 12.90 7.89
C SER A 198 -3.96 12.14 9.11
N CYS A 199 -3.72 10.82 8.98
CA CYS A 199 -3.05 10.01 10.00
C CYS A 199 -1.54 10.29 10.02
N PHE A 200 -0.88 10.26 8.86
CA PHE A 200 0.56 10.49 8.75
C PHE A 200 1.00 11.86 9.26
N ALA A 201 0.18 12.90 9.08
CA ALA A 201 0.44 14.25 9.59
C ALA A 201 0.60 14.32 11.13
N ARG A 202 0.15 13.28 11.85
CA ARG A 202 0.23 13.16 13.31
C ARG A 202 1.30 12.17 13.78
N MET A 203 2.04 11.58 12.85
CA MET A 203 3.07 10.58 13.11
C MET A 203 4.46 11.18 12.91
N HIS A 204 5.47 10.52 13.47
CA HIS A 204 6.86 10.87 13.29
C HIS A 204 7.42 10.18 12.04
N VAL A 205 8.33 10.85 11.36
CA VAL A 205 8.99 10.35 10.15
C VAL A 205 10.47 10.19 10.42
N ALA A 206 11.02 9.06 10.04
CA ALA A 206 12.47 8.81 10.02
C ALA A 206 12.90 8.26 8.66
N VAL A 207 14.17 8.47 8.34
CA VAL A 207 14.85 7.85 7.20
C VAL A 207 15.89 6.90 7.78
N LEU A 208 15.63 5.60 7.66
CA LEU A 208 16.57 4.56 8.04
C LEU A 208 17.62 4.43 6.93
N CYS A 209 18.89 4.52 7.29
CA CYS A 209 20.03 4.47 6.37
C CYS A 209 20.89 3.25 6.65
N THR A 210 21.46 2.65 5.60
CA THR A 210 22.33 1.47 5.76
C THR A 210 23.47 1.47 4.75
N ASP A 211 24.61 0.90 5.20
CA ASP A 211 25.76 0.55 4.36
C ASP A 211 25.79 -0.95 4.02
N ASP A 212 24.78 -1.73 4.43
CA ASP A 212 24.66 -3.14 4.08
C ASP A 212 24.81 -3.34 2.56
N PRO A 213 25.70 -4.22 2.08
CA PRO A 213 25.96 -4.38 0.65
C PRO A 213 24.70 -4.72 -0.16
N LEU A 214 23.81 -5.54 0.39
CA LEU A 214 22.55 -5.92 -0.27
C LEU A 214 21.45 -4.87 -0.08
N GLY A 215 21.47 -4.17 1.08
CA GLY A 215 20.55 -3.08 1.38
C GLY A 215 19.08 -3.50 1.49
N PHE A 216 18.19 -2.52 1.42
CA PHE A 216 16.76 -2.74 1.44
C PHE A 216 16.23 -3.26 0.11
N VAL A 217 15.31 -4.23 0.17
CA VAL A 217 14.53 -4.68 -0.98
C VAL A 217 13.22 -3.90 -1.09
N THR A 218 12.56 -4.01 -2.25
CA THR A 218 11.19 -3.53 -2.46
C THR A 218 10.37 -4.60 -3.17
N SER A 219 9.08 -4.34 -3.44
CA SER A 219 8.20 -5.37 -3.98
C SER A 219 7.08 -4.79 -4.87
N ASP A 220 6.22 -5.68 -5.37
CA ASP A 220 4.96 -5.36 -6.02
C ASP A 220 3.93 -4.71 -5.09
N HIS A 221 4.19 -4.75 -3.76
CA HIS A 221 3.45 -4.06 -2.72
C HIS A 221 4.45 -3.32 -1.80
N PRO A 222 4.99 -2.17 -2.22
CA PRO A 222 6.22 -1.61 -1.65
C PRO A 222 6.05 -0.95 -0.27
N CYS A 223 4.83 -0.55 0.10
CA CYS A 223 4.55 0.08 1.39
C CYS A 223 4.02 -0.97 2.37
N THR A 224 4.74 -1.22 3.45
CA THR A 224 4.37 -2.23 4.45
C THR A 224 3.87 -1.56 5.72
N TRP A 225 2.70 -2.01 6.19
CA TRP A 225 2.14 -1.67 7.49
C TRP A 225 2.35 -2.85 8.42
N PHE A 226 3.04 -2.63 9.51
CA PHE A 226 3.38 -3.68 10.46
C PHE A 226 3.24 -3.18 11.89
N ASP A 227 2.55 -3.94 12.72
CA ASP A 227 2.48 -3.68 14.16
C ASP A 227 3.31 -4.75 14.89
N PRO A 228 4.48 -4.38 15.46
CA PRO A 228 5.35 -5.32 16.14
C PRO A 228 4.73 -5.91 17.41
N GLU A 229 3.67 -5.30 17.92
CA GLU A 229 2.95 -5.77 19.13
C GLU A 229 1.59 -6.43 18.82
N ALA A 230 1.23 -6.57 17.55
CA ALA A 230 -0.05 -7.20 17.16
C ALA A 230 -0.26 -8.60 17.74
N TYR A 231 0.83 -9.36 17.98
CA TYR A 231 0.76 -10.69 18.58
C TYR A 231 0.17 -10.68 20.00
N LYS A 232 0.20 -9.54 20.71
CA LYS A 232 -0.39 -9.36 22.04
C LYS A 232 -1.91 -9.16 22.00
N MET A 233 -2.48 -8.96 20.81
CA MET A 233 -3.91 -8.71 20.62
C MET A 233 -4.65 -9.99 20.26
N PRO A 234 -5.98 -10.07 20.55
CA PRO A 234 -6.84 -11.14 20.05
C PRO A 234 -6.67 -11.30 18.53
N PRO A 235 -6.73 -12.53 17.98
CA PRO A 235 -6.50 -12.77 16.55
C PRO A 235 -7.30 -11.86 15.62
N ILE A 236 -8.56 -11.53 15.98
CA ILE A 236 -9.45 -10.65 15.21
C ILE A 236 -8.97 -9.20 15.14
N TYR A 237 -8.12 -8.75 16.09
CA TYR A 237 -7.61 -7.39 16.18
C TYR A 237 -6.13 -7.27 15.79
N ARG A 238 -5.53 -8.34 15.23
CA ARG A 238 -4.10 -8.35 14.81
C ARG A 238 -3.83 -7.58 13.51
N GLY A 239 -4.84 -6.99 12.90
CA GLY A 239 -4.66 -6.15 11.72
C GLY A 239 -3.85 -4.88 12.04
N ALA A 240 -2.85 -4.61 11.22
CA ALA A 240 -2.04 -3.39 11.33
C ALA A 240 -2.88 -2.16 10.93
N GLY A 241 -3.30 -1.37 11.89
CA GLY A 241 -4.07 -0.15 11.69
C GLY A 241 -3.29 1.11 12.06
N LEU A 242 -3.48 2.21 11.33
CA LEU A 242 -2.78 3.49 11.59
C LEU A 242 -3.10 4.12 12.95
N GLY A 243 -4.12 3.64 13.65
CA GLY A 243 -4.44 4.05 15.02
C GLY A 243 -3.68 3.28 16.10
N SER A 244 -2.97 2.20 15.76
CA SER A 244 -2.16 1.46 16.72
C SER A 244 -0.95 2.30 17.16
N PRO A 245 -0.69 2.44 18.49
CA PRO A 245 0.46 3.22 18.98
C PRO A 245 1.83 2.68 18.50
N THR A 246 1.89 1.40 18.18
CA THR A 246 3.12 0.68 17.82
C THR A 246 3.26 0.46 16.32
N ILE A 247 2.32 0.98 15.52
CA ILE A 247 2.35 0.83 14.05
C ILE A 247 3.65 1.37 13.45
N GLU A 248 4.21 0.62 12.54
CA GLU A 248 5.32 0.98 11.68
C GLU A 248 4.88 0.91 10.22
N VAL A 249 4.86 2.06 9.55
CA VAL A 249 4.66 2.14 8.10
C VAL A 249 6.03 2.33 7.47
N THR A 250 6.44 1.39 6.64
CA THR A 250 7.75 1.42 6.00
C THR A 250 7.65 1.40 4.49
N LEU A 251 8.48 2.22 3.84
CA LEU A 251 8.66 2.25 2.39
C LEU A 251 10.16 2.36 2.07
N PRO A 252 10.82 1.32 1.59
CA PRO A 252 12.16 1.44 1.02
C PRO A 252 12.13 2.45 -0.14
N ILE A 253 13.02 3.42 -0.16
CA ILE A 253 13.11 4.42 -1.22
C ILE A 253 14.34 4.23 -2.10
N SER A 254 15.26 3.42 -1.64
CA SER A 254 16.44 2.92 -2.35
C SER A 254 17.04 1.74 -1.58
N PRO A 255 18.02 1.01 -2.12
CA PRO A 255 18.76 0.00 -1.36
C PRO A 255 19.45 0.56 -0.10
N ARG A 256 19.66 1.87 -0.03
CA ARG A 256 20.37 2.54 1.06
C ARG A 256 19.47 3.25 2.06
N GLN A 257 18.19 3.44 1.72
CA GLN A 257 17.28 4.22 2.54
C GLN A 257 15.88 3.62 2.58
N CYS A 258 15.28 3.60 3.77
CA CYS A 258 13.88 3.21 4.00
C CYS A 258 13.19 4.30 4.83
N LEU A 259 12.03 4.75 4.39
CA LEU A 259 11.16 5.61 5.21
C LEU A 259 10.50 4.78 6.30
N LEU A 260 10.43 5.34 7.49
CA LEU A 260 9.65 4.82 8.62
C LEU A 260 8.71 5.93 9.10
N ILE A 261 7.41 5.64 9.18
CA ILE A 261 6.38 6.52 9.72
C ILE A 261 5.74 5.79 10.89
N THR A 262 5.76 6.39 12.10
CA THR A 262 5.34 5.73 13.34
C THR A 262 4.87 6.74 14.38
N HIS A 263 4.11 6.29 15.40
CA HIS A 263 3.78 7.12 16.56
C HIS A 263 4.92 7.21 17.58
N ASN A 264 5.96 6.39 17.45
CA ASN A 264 7.11 6.43 18.34
C ASN A 264 8.00 7.63 18.04
N LYS A 265 7.97 8.64 18.93
CA LYS A 265 8.74 9.89 18.81
C LYS A 265 10.26 9.73 18.85
N ALA A 266 10.77 8.57 19.28
CA ALA A 266 12.20 8.28 19.26
C ALA A 266 12.75 8.19 17.83
N TRP A 267 11.89 7.90 16.84
CA TRP A 267 12.26 7.84 15.44
C TRP A 267 12.00 9.18 14.75
N SER A 268 13.09 9.89 14.44
CA SER A 268 13.05 11.15 13.69
C SER A 268 14.36 11.38 12.95
N GLY A 269 14.33 12.13 11.86
CA GLY A 269 15.53 12.44 11.09
C GLY A 269 16.17 11.23 10.41
N PHE A 270 17.49 11.27 10.21
CA PHE A 270 18.25 10.16 9.60
C PHE A 270 18.81 9.27 10.70
N ASN A 271 18.58 7.97 10.58
CA ASN A 271 19.04 6.95 11.54
C ASN A 271 19.83 5.88 10.79
N ASP A 272 21.10 5.74 11.12
CA ASP A 272 21.93 4.64 10.59
C ASP A 272 21.57 3.35 11.32
N VAL A 273 21.18 2.32 10.56
CA VAL A 273 20.71 1.05 11.10
C VAL A 273 21.67 -0.09 10.76
N LYS A 274 21.78 -1.05 11.68
CA LYS A 274 22.63 -2.23 11.53
C LYS A 274 21.97 -3.28 10.62
N GLU A 275 22.78 -4.21 10.11
CA GLU A 275 22.38 -5.30 9.22
C GLU A 275 21.13 -6.06 9.68
N HIS A 276 21.04 -6.44 10.96
CA HIS A 276 19.89 -7.18 11.48
C HIS A 276 18.56 -6.42 11.38
N VAL A 277 18.59 -5.06 11.43
CA VAL A 277 17.39 -4.23 11.22
C VAL A 277 17.01 -4.25 9.75
N VAL A 278 18.01 -4.19 8.85
CA VAL A 278 17.77 -4.31 7.39
C VAL A 278 17.15 -5.66 7.07
N ASP A 279 17.71 -6.75 7.62
CA ASP A 279 17.20 -8.10 7.40
C ASP A 279 15.77 -8.27 7.92
N SER A 280 15.47 -7.74 9.11
CA SER A 280 14.11 -7.73 9.68
C SER A 280 13.12 -6.96 8.79
N LEU A 281 13.51 -5.80 8.26
CA LEU A 281 12.66 -5.01 7.36
C LEU A 281 12.48 -5.72 6.01
N ASN A 282 13.55 -6.29 5.45
CA ASN A 282 13.47 -7.07 4.21
C ASN A 282 12.56 -8.28 4.36
N HIS A 283 12.66 -9.01 5.48
CA HIS A 283 11.74 -10.10 5.82
C HIS A 283 10.27 -9.62 5.79
N ARG A 284 9.97 -8.48 6.43
CA ARG A 284 8.60 -7.90 6.44
C ARG A 284 8.13 -7.50 5.04
N HIS A 285 8.99 -6.84 4.25
CA HIS A 285 8.65 -6.43 2.88
C HIS A 285 8.41 -7.63 1.96
N ILE A 286 9.21 -8.69 2.07
CA ILE A 286 9.02 -9.94 1.33
C ILE A 286 7.75 -10.65 1.81
N GLY A 287 7.52 -10.75 3.12
CA GLY A 287 6.30 -11.32 3.68
C GLY A 287 5.03 -10.60 3.22
N HIS A 288 5.11 -9.29 3.03
CA HIS A 288 3.99 -8.44 2.62
C HIS A 288 3.79 -8.36 1.10
N CYS A 289 4.77 -8.72 0.28
CA CYS A 289 4.62 -8.69 -1.18
C CYS A 289 3.52 -9.66 -1.65
N ASP A 290 2.90 -9.34 -2.77
CA ASP A 290 1.88 -10.22 -3.39
C ASP A 290 2.56 -11.43 -4.05
N GLN A 291 3.43 -11.20 -5.02
CA GLN A 291 4.05 -12.24 -5.82
C GLN A 291 5.57 -12.15 -5.88
N SER A 292 6.12 -10.93 -5.93
CA SER A 292 7.54 -10.74 -6.25
C SER A 292 8.15 -9.56 -5.51
N PHE A 293 9.43 -9.72 -5.16
CA PHE A 293 10.23 -8.61 -4.64
C PHE A 293 11.39 -8.27 -5.58
N VAL A 294 11.96 -7.09 -5.36
CA VAL A 294 13.03 -6.52 -6.17
C VAL A 294 14.24 -6.23 -5.29
N ALA A 295 15.38 -6.69 -5.73
CA ALA A 295 16.67 -6.40 -5.13
C ALA A 295 17.63 -5.74 -6.13
N GLN A 296 18.70 -5.12 -5.61
CA GLN A 296 19.75 -4.51 -6.42
C GLN A 296 20.72 -5.55 -7.01
N SER A 297 20.82 -6.73 -6.38
CA SER A 297 21.75 -7.80 -6.77
C SER A 297 21.08 -9.15 -6.91
N ALA A 298 21.79 -10.12 -7.50
CA ALA A 298 21.36 -11.51 -7.61
C ALA A 298 21.33 -12.28 -6.28
N THR A 299 21.88 -11.68 -5.23
CA THR A 299 22.09 -12.34 -3.94
C THR A 299 20.96 -12.02 -2.97
N THR A 300 20.47 -13.04 -2.28
CA THR A 300 19.52 -12.95 -1.16
C THR A 300 20.15 -13.53 0.10
N LYS A 301 19.57 -13.24 1.28
CA LYS A 301 20.01 -13.81 2.57
C LYS A 301 18.95 -14.77 3.10
N ALA A 302 19.38 -15.88 3.73
CA ALA A 302 18.49 -16.83 4.38
C ALA A 302 17.60 -16.16 5.45
N ALA A 303 18.15 -15.19 6.20
CA ALA A 303 17.46 -14.43 7.23
C ALA A 303 16.20 -13.69 6.70
N TRP A 304 16.12 -13.40 5.40
CA TRP A 304 14.94 -12.74 4.82
C TRP A 304 13.73 -13.67 4.70
N PHE A 305 13.94 -14.99 4.79
CA PHE A 305 12.91 -16.03 4.60
C PHE A 305 12.66 -16.85 5.86
N GLU A 306 13.35 -16.55 6.96
CA GLU A 306 13.14 -17.22 8.22
C GLU A 306 11.73 -16.93 8.75
N LYS A 307 11.00 -17.99 9.13
CA LYS A 307 9.70 -17.81 9.79
C LYS A 307 9.91 -17.26 11.19
N LEU A 308 9.51 -16.01 11.38
CA LEU A 308 9.40 -15.45 12.71
C LEU A 308 8.08 -15.95 13.30
N GLU A 309 8.15 -17.01 14.11
CA GLU A 309 6.99 -17.48 14.85
C GLU A 309 6.79 -16.56 16.07
N PRO A 310 5.63 -15.92 16.25
CA PRO A 310 5.31 -15.27 17.50
C PRO A 310 5.29 -16.32 18.60
N PRO A 311 5.57 -15.97 19.86
CA PRO A 311 5.44 -16.90 20.98
C PRO A 311 4.03 -17.55 20.96
N ASP A 312 3.96 -18.88 20.95
CA ASP A 312 2.72 -19.65 20.78
C ASP A 312 1.61 -19.29 21.79
N ASP A 313 1.98 -18.80 22.95
CA ASP A 313 1.09 -18.45 24.07
C ASP A 313 0.96 -16.93 24.32
N ALA A 314 1.42 -16.11 23.40
CA ALA A 314 1.52 -14.67 23.65
C ALA A 314 0.17 -14.02 23.96
N TRP A 315 -0.89 -14.39 23.26
CA TRP A 315 -2.23 -13.89 23.53
C TRP A 315 -2.81 -14.47 24.81
N GLU A 316 -2.69 -15.75 25.03
CA GLU A 316 -3.18 -16.45 26.23
C GLU A 316 -2.62 -15.81 27.50
N LYS A 317 -1.31 -15.54 27.55
CA LYS A 317 -0.67 -14.85 28.69
C LYS A 317 -1.15 -13.40 28.87
N VAL A 318 -1.40 -12.69 27.77
CA VAL A 318 -1.95 -11.34 27.82
C VAL A 318 -3.39 -11.38 28.32
N ARG A 319 -4.21 -12.29 27.80
CA ARG A 319 -5.61 -12.53 28.21
C ARG A 319 -5.69 -12.83 29.71
N GLU A 320 -4.87 -13.77 30.22
CA GLU A 320 -4.81 -14.10 31.64
C GLU A 320 -4.51 -12.88 32.53
N ARG A 321 -3.54 -12.05 32.12
CA ARG A 321 -3.24 -10.81 32.84
C ARG A 321 -4.39 -9.80 32.80
N MET A 322 -5.05 -9.63 31.66
CA MET A 322 -6.19 -8.72 31.50
C MET A 322 -7.41 -9.20 32.33
N ILE A 323 -7.64 -10.52 32.44
CA ILE A 323 -8.66 -11.09 33.32
C ILE A 323 -8.28 -10.83 34.78
N ALA A 324 -7.04 -11.08 35.16
CA ALA A 324 -6.57 -10.88 36.55
C ALA A 324 -6.61 -9.39 36.98
N SER A 325 -6.40 -8.45 36.05
CA SER A 325 -6.52 -7.00 36.31
C SER A 325 -7.95 -6.47 36.24
N GLY A 326 -8.92 -7.27 35.78
CA GLY A 326 -10.32 -6.84 35.58
C GLY A 326 -10.56 -6.02 34.32
N GLU A 327 -9.55 -5.89 33.44
CA GLU A 327 -9.64 -5.17 32.16
C GLU A 327 -10.40 -5.98 31.09
N TRP A 328 -10.48 -7.30 31.26
CA TRP A 328 -11.20 -8.23 30.39
C TRP A 328 -12.15 -9.12 31.19
N LYS A 329 -13.40 -9.18 30.73
CA LYS A 329 -14.40 -10.15 31.23
C LYS A 329 -14.71 -11.12 30.11
N ASP A 330 -14.68 -12.42 30.41
CA ASP A 330 -15.11 -13.47 29.46
C ASP A 330 -16.57 -13.35 29.08
#